data_07c93af115c0df38b84b083c6c74b07b
#
_entry.id   07c93af115c0df38b84b083c6c74b07b
#
_cell.length_a   1.000
_cell.length_b   1.000
_cell.length_c   1.000
_cell.angle_alpha   90.00
_cell.angle_beta   90.00
_cell.angle_gamma   90.00
#
_symmetry.space_group_name_H-M   'P 1'
#
loop_
_entity.id
_entity.type
_entity.pdbx_description
1 polymer ?
#
loop_
_entity_poly.entity_id
_entity_poly.type
_entity_poly.pdbx_seq_one_letter_code
_entity_poly.pdbx_strand_id
1 'polypeptide(L)'
;WKLPKRHWAVFFEPRGLCWILMPETLRGLWKQRLRWAQGGAEVFIKNSSGLWHWRHRRMWLLGLEYCFSTAWAFTFAWTVLLYLLNLLMPLPESLRVETLAPPPFTGMVLASVCVLQFLTSLMIDRRYEKNLLSSLYWMIWYPVVYWMLSLFTTLVSFPKVMLTRRKRARWVSPDRGIGRLPS
;
A
#
# COMPACT_ATOMS: atom_id res chain seq x y z
N TRP A 1 -10.08 -3.05 -13.13
CA TRP A 1 -11.08 -4.08 -12.83
C TRP A 1 -12.18 -4.19 -13.90
N LYS A 2 -12.64 -3.10 -14.50
CA LYS A 2 -13.67 -3.15 -15.55
C LYS A 2 -13.17 -3.81 -16.85
N LEU A 3 -11.94 -3.54 -17.26
CA LEU A 3 -11.36 -4.08 -18.48
C LEU A 3 -11.17 -5.61 -18.43
N PRO A 4 -10.46 -6.17 -17.41
CA PRO A 4 -10.34 -7.62 -17.28
C PRO A 4 -11.70 -8.32 -17.10
N LYS A 5 -12.67 -7.68 -16.41
CA LYS A 5 -14.02 -8.23 -16.24
C LYS A 5 -14.78 -8.35 -17.56
N ARG A 6 -14.44 -7.52 -18.55
CA ARG A 6 -14.98 -7.60 -19.92
C ARG A 6 -14.08 -8.41 -20.86
N HIS A 7 -13.12 -9.17 -20.31
CA HIS A 7 -12.16 -9.99 -21.04
C HIS A 7 -11.20 -9.22 -21.98
N TRP A 8 -11.05 -7.90 -21.74
CA TRP A 8 -9.99 -7.13 -22.40
C TRP A 8 -8.63 -7.52 -21.84
N ALA A 9 -7.67 -7.75 -22.73
CA ALA A 9 -6.29 -7.95 -22.32
C ALA A 9 -5.67 -6.62 -21.87
N VAL A 10 -4.94 -6.66 -20.74
CA VAL A 10 -4.16 -5.53 -20.25
C VAL A 10 -2.71 -5.93 -20.28
N PHE A 11 -1.91 -5.18 -21.01
CA PHE A 11 -0.47 -5.42 -21.17
C PHE A 11 0.32 -4.33 -20.49
N PHE A 12 1.46 -4.71 -19.96
CA PHE A 12 2.47 -3.77 -19.50
C PHE A 12 3.37 -3.39 -20.67
N GLU A 13 3.47 -2.09 -20.98
CA GLU A 13 4.35 -1.56 -22.03
C GLU A 13 5.49 -0.77 -21.35
N PRO A 14 6.70 -1.35 -21.27
CA PRO A 14 7.83 -0.70 -20.57
C PRO A 14 8.36 0.55 -21.25
N ARG A 15 8.01 0.78 -22.53
CA ARG A 15 8.38 2.01 -23.26
C ARG A 15 7.43 3.17 -23.00
N GLY A 16 6.25 2.87 -22.45
CA GLY A 16 5.24 3.86 -22.11
C GLY A 16 5.59 4.58 -20.80
N LEU A 17 6.55 5.51 -20.85
CA LEU A 17 6.99 6.26 -19.68
C LEU A 17 5.95 7.30 -19.28
N CYS A 18 5.57 7.29 -18.01
CA CYS A 18 4.69 8.29 -17.42
C CYS A 18 5.37 8.96 -16.22
N TRP A 19 5.63 10.23 -16.34
CA TRP A 19 6.22 11.03 -15.26
C TRP A 19 5.13 11.53 -14.33
N ILE A 20 5.27 11.23 -13.04
CA ILE A 20 4.32 11.63 -12.01
C ILE A 20 5.02 12.55 -11.03
N LEU A 21 4.48 13.76 -10.85
CA LEU A 21 4.95 14.66 -9.82
C LEU A 21 4.47 14.18 -8.45
N MET A 22 5.41 13.87 -7.59
CA MET A 22 5.13 13.38 -6.24
C MET A 22 4.82 14.55 -5.29
N PRO A 23 4.01 14.33 -4.24
CA PRO A 23 3.80 15.33 -3.20
C PRO A 23 5.12 15.64 -2.46
N GLU A 24 5.42 16.91 -2.26
CA GLU A 24 6.62 17.37 -1.57
C GLU A 24 6.50 17.32 -0.05
N THR A 25 5.29 17.19 0.50
CA THR A 25 5.01 17.20 1.93
C THR A 25 4.42 15.87 2.40
N LEU A 26 4.71 15.49 3.64
CA LEU A 26 4.11 14.29 4.27
C LEU A 26 2.58 14.38 4.31
N ARG A 27 2.03 15.58 4.54
CA ARG A 27 0.58 15.80 4.51
C ARG A 27 0.00 15.57 3.10
N GLY A 28 0.70 16.01 2.07
CA GLY A 28 0.33 15.77 0.68
C GLY A 28 0.38 14.28 0.35
N LEU A 29 1.45 13.60 0.75
CA LEU A 29 1.63 12.16 0.58
C LEU A 29 0.52 11.37 1.29
N TRP A 30 0.21 11.71 2.55
CA TRP A 30 -0.90 11.10 3.30
C TRP A 30 -2.23 11.24 2.57
N LYS A 31 -2.58 12.45 2.13
CA LYS A 31 -3.81 12.70 1.37
C LYS A 31 -3.88 11.91 0.07
N GLN A 32 -2.76 11.81 -0.64
CA GLN A 32 -2.67 11.04 -1.87
C GLN A 32 -2.89 9.54 -1.60
N ARG A 33 -2.19 8.97 -0.62
CA ARG A 33 -2.29 7.55 -0.26
C ARG A 33 -3.65 7.17 0.30
N LEU A 34 -4.21 8.02 1.15
CA LEU A 34 -5.56 7.83 1.67
C LEU A 34 -6.61 7.76 0.55
N ARG A 35 -6.48 8.64 -0.44
CA ARG A 35 -7.37 8.65 -1.61
C ARG A 35 -7.20 7.37 -2.45
N TRP A 36 -5.99 6.88 -2.63
CA TRP A 36 -5.74 5.64 -3.35
C TRP A 36 -6.29 4.43 -2.60
N ALA A 37 -6.08 4.37 -1.30
CA ALA A 37 -6.63 3.31 -0.46
C ALA A 37 -8.18 3.31 -0.48
N GLN A 38 -8.81 4.50 -0.41
CA GLN A 38 -10.26 4.63 -0.56
C GLN A 38 -10.75 4.14 -1.93
N GLY A 39 -10.08 4.57 -3.01
CA GLY A 39 -10.42 4.13 -4.36
C GLY A 39 -10.26 2.62 -4.54
N GLY A 40 -9.22 2.02 -3.98
CA GLY A 40 -9.02 0.56 -3.96
C GLY A 40 -10.16 -0.16 -3.23
N ALA A 41 -10.52 0.29 -2.04
CA ALA A 41 -11.63 -0.26 -1.26
C ALA A 41 -12.98 -0.15 -2.00
N GLU A 42 -13.28 1.01 -2.58
CA GLU A 42 -14.51 1.23 -3.35
C GLU A 42 -14.60 0.29 -4.55
N VAL A 43 -13.51 0.16 -5.30
CA VAL A 43 -13.45 -0.73 -6.47
C VAL A 43 -13.60 -2.19 -6.06
N PHE A 44 -12.94 -2.61 -4.97
CA PHE A 44 -13.05 -3.96 -4.45
C PHE A 44 -14.49 -4.26 -4.03
N ILE A 45 -15.08 -3.46 -3.14
CA ILE A 45 -16.45 -3.64 -2.65
C ILE A 45 -17.46 -3.65 -3.82
N LYS A 46 -17.28 -2.77 -4.81
CA LYS A 46 -18.16 -2.69 -5.98
C LYS A 46 -18.12 -3.95 -6.84
N ASN A 47 -16.99 -4.64 -6.89
CA ASN A 47 -16.81 -5.77 -7.80
C ASN A 47 -16.79 -7.12 -7.06
N SER A 48 -16.81 -7.15 -5.72
CA SER A 48 -16.69 -8.36 -4.91
C SER A 48 -17.74 -9.41 -5.21
N SER A 49 -19.01 -9.02 -5.40
CA SER A 49 -20.10 -9.96 -5.66
C SER A 49 -19.93 -10.79 -6.93
N GLY A 50 -19.27 -10.25 -7.95
CA GLY A 50 -19.04 -10.96 -9.19
C GLY A 50 -17.62 -11.52 -9.36
N LEU A 51 -16.71 -11.19 -8.45
CA LEU A 51 -15.30 -11.54 -8.56
C LEU A 51 -15.07 -13.06 -8.52
N TRP A 52 -15.77 -13.75 -7.64
CA TRP A 52 -15.58 -15.18 -7.35
C TRP A 52 -16.24 -16.13 -8.34
N HIS A 53 -16.93 -15.64 -9.36
CA HIS A 53 -17.44 -16.48 -10.43
C HIS A 53 -16.28 -17.08 -11.26
N TRP A 54 -16.36 -18.33 -11.63
CA TRP A 54 -15.34 -19.05 -12.42
C TRP A 54 -14.94 -18.29 -13.71
N ARG A 55 -15.88 -17.61 -14.29
CA ARG A 55 -15.67 -16.79 -15.49
C ARG A 55 -14.65 -15.65 -15.28
N HIS A 56 -14.46 -15.20 -14.02
CA HIS A 56 -13.54 -14.13 -13.63
C HIS A 56 -12.29 -14.66 -12.92
N ARG A 57 -11.95 -15.95 -13.02
CA ARG A 57 -10.82 -16.58 -12.30
C ARG A 57 -9.47 -15.86 -12.48
N ARG A 58 -9.27 -15.20 -13.63
CA ARG A 58 -8.06 -14.39 -13.89
C ARG A 58 -7.91 -13.21 -12.92
N MET A 59 -9.00 -12.77 -12.30
CA MET A 59 -9.00 -11.67 -11.33
C MET A 59 -8.92 -12.16 -9.88
N TRP A 60 -8.98 -13.49 -9.64
CA TRP A 60 -8.95 -14.03 -8.29
C TRP A 60 -7.68 -13.68 -7.54
N LEU A 61 -6.53 -13.80 -8.22
CA LEU A 61 -5.24 -13.46 -7.62
C LEU A 61 -5.22 -12.00 -7.14
N LEU A 62 -5.71 -11.07 -7.95
CA LEU A 62 -5.81 -9.66 -7.60
C LEU A 62 -6.79 -9.42 -6.43
N GLY A 63 -7.91 -10.16 -6.41
CA GLY A 63 -8.87 -10.09 -5.30
C GLY A 63 -8.32 -10.67 -4.00
N LEU A 64 -7.63 -11.80 -4.08
CA LEU A 64 -6.96 -12.44 -2.93
C LEU A 64 -5.86 -11.55 -2.36
N GLU A 65 -5.00 -10.99 -3.22
CA GLU A 65 -3.97 -10.04 -2.81
C GLU A 65 -4.57 -8.88 -2.01
N TYR A 66 -5.65 -8.28 -2.52
CA TYR A 66 -6.34 -7.20 -1.81
C TYR A 66 -6.92 -7.65 -0.47
N CYS A 67 -7.53 -8.84 -0.41
CA CYS A 67 -8.07 -9.40 0.83
C CYS A 67 -6.97 -9.67 1.85
N PHE A 68 -5.88 -10.33 1.44
CA PHE A 68 -4.77 -10.64 2.33
C PHE A 68 -4.05 -9.38 2.82
N SER A 69 -3.80 -8.43 1.93
CA SER A 69 -3.18 -7.14 2.28
C SER A 69 -4.04 -6.36 3.30
N THR A 70 -5.36 -6.33 3.08
CA THR A 70 -6.29 -5.67 4.02
C THR A 70 -6.37 -6.41 5.34
N ALA A 71 -6.53 -7.75 5.32
CA ALA A 71 -6.57 -8.57 6.53
C ALA A 71 -5.28 -8.43 7.34
N TRP A 72 -4.12 -8.44 6.67
CA TRP A 72 -2.83 -8.23 7.31
C TRP A 72 -2.76 -6.87 8.02
N ALA A 73 -3.24 -5.80 7.39
CA ALA A 73 -3.24 -4.47 8.01
C ALA A 73 -4.06 -4.43 9.30
N PHE A 74 -5.25 -5.04 9.31
CA PHE A 74 -6.08 -5.11 10.52
C PHE A 74 -5.50 -6.04 11.58
N THR A 75 -4.96 -7.19 11.20
CA THR A 75 -4.31 -8.14 12.12
C THR A 75 -3.09 -7.48 12.78
N PHE A 76 -2.26 -6.80 12.00
CA PHE A 76 -1.10 -6.08 12.54
C PHE A 76 -1.53 -4.97 13.52
N ALA A 77 -2.54 -4.18 13.18
CA ALA A 77 -3.07 -3.16 14.08
C ALA A 77 -3.64 -3.76 15.37
N TRP A 78 -4.31 -4.90 15.27
CA TRP A 78 -4.79 -5.65 16.42
C TRP A 78 -3.65 -6.17 17.30
N THR A 79 -2.61 -6.73 16.69
CA THR A 79 -1.40 -7.17 17.40
C THR A 79 -0.74 -6.03 18.16
N VAL A 80 -0.60 -4.86 17.52
CA VAL A 80 -0.05 -3.65 18.17
C VAL A 80 -0.94 -3.21 19.33
N LEU A 81 -2.26 -3.24 19.16
CA LEU A 81 -3.20 -2.89 20.23
C LEU A 81 -3.06 -3.86 21.42
N LEU A 82 -3.00 -5.17 21.18
CA LEU A 82 -2.81 -6.16 22.24
C LEU A 82 -1.48 -5.96 22.97
N TYR A 83 -0.41 -5.66 22.23
CA TYR A 83 0.89 -5.35 22.83
C TYR A 83 0.82 -4.12 23.75
N LEU A 84 0.19 -3.04 23.30
CA LEU A 84 0.02 -1.84 24.11
C LEU A 84 -0.86 -2.10 25.34
N LEU A 85 -1.94 -2.87 25.19
CA LEU A 85 -2.79 -3.28 26.33
C LEU A 85 -2.02 -4.13 27.34
N ASN A 86 -1.15 -5.04 26.85
CA ASN A 86 -0.33 -5.86 27.75
C ASN A 86 0.70 -5.05 28.56
N LEU A 87 1.09 -3.85 28.06
CA LEU A 87 1.93 -2.93 28.84
C LEU A 87 1.15 -2.21 29.97
N LEU A 88 -0.17 -2.06 29.80
CA LEU A 88 -1.02 -1.33 30.73
C LEU A 88 -1.66 -2.26 31.77
N MET A 89 -1.98 -3.50 31.40
CA MET A 89 -2.62 -4.50 32.25
C MET A 89 -2.18 -5.90 31.86
N PRO A 90 -2.08 -6.85 32.83
CA PRO A 90 -1.78 -8.23 32.50
C PRO A 90 -2.92 -8.86 31.69
N LEU A 91 -2.61 -9.26 30.47
CA LEU A 91 -3.55 -9.97 29.60
C LEU A 91 -3.47 -11.49 29.85
N PRO A 92 -4.56 -12.25 29.59
CA PRO A 92 -4.53 -13.70 29.56
C PRO A 92 -3.44 -14.20 28.59
N GLU A 93 -2.84 -15.37 28.87
CA GLU A 93 -1.74 -15.93 28.06
C GLU A 93 -2.07 -16.04 26.57
N SER A 94 -3.33 -16.38 26.25
CA SER A 94 -3.80 -16.51 24.86
C SER A 94 -3.81 -15.20 24.07
N LEU A 95 -3.80 -14.04 24.73
CA LEU A 95 -3.84 -12.70 24.13
C LEU A 95 -2.54 -11.91 24.37
N ARG A 96 -1.60 -12.51 25.11
CA ARG A 96 -0.34 -11.85 25.44
C ARG A 96 0.57 -11.77 24.22
N VAL A 97 0.96 -10.57 23.86
CA VAL A 97 1.96 -10.29 22.84
C VAL A 97 3.20 -9.74 23.54
N GLU A 98 4.28 -10.51 23.57
CA GLU A 98 5.51 -10.13 24.27
C GLU A 98 6.40 -9.20 23.45
N THR A 99 6.38 -9.35 22.13
CA THR A 99 7.22 -8.55 21.25
C THR A 99 6.52 -8.27 19.90
N LEU A 100 6.75 -7.10 19.35
CA LEU A 100 6.35 -6.75 17.97
C LEU A 100 7.43 -7.07 16.95
N ALA A 101 8.65 -7.38 17.41
CA ALA A 101 9.73 -7.76 16.51
C ALA A 101 9.48 -9.15 15.95
N PRO A 102 9.64 -9.35 14.64
CA PRO A 102 9.61 -10.69 14.06
C PRO A 102 10.76 -11.54 14.61
N PRO A 103 10.62 -12.87 14.65
CA PRO A 103 11.73 -13.74 15.00
C PRO A 103 12.98 -13.39 14.20
N PRO A 104 14.19 -13.40 14.80
CA PRO A 104 15.42 -12.88 14.16
C PRO A 104 15.70 -13.47 12.77
N PHE A 105 15.51 -14.77 12.60
CA PHE A 105 15.68 -15.44 11.31
C PHE A 105 14.68 -14.93 10.26
N THR A 106 13.39 -14.88 10.61
CA THR A 106 12.34 -14.40 9.70
C THR A 106 12.56 -12.92 9.35
N GLY A 107 12.92 -12.10 10.34
CA GLY A 107 13.25 -10.69 10.14
C GLY A 107 14.41 -10.51 9.16
N MET A 108 15.47 -11.31 9.29
CA MET A 108 16.64 -11.26 8.42
C MET A 108 16.31 -11.68 6.99
N VAL A 109 15.51 -12.74 6.81
CA VAL A 109 15.04 -13.18 5.48
C VAL A 109 14.20 -12.08 4.82
N LEU A 110 13.22 -11.52 5.54
CA LEU A 110 12.37 -10.45 5.01
C LEU A 110 13.19 -9.22 4.62
N ALA A 111 14.13 -8.79 5.47
CA ALA A 111 15.02 -7.66 5.19
C ALA A 111 15.86 -7.92 3.94
N SER A 112 16.46 -9.11 3.83
CA SER A 112 17.28 -9.50 2.67
C SER A 112 16.47 -9.50 1.38
N VAL A 113 15.27 -10.09 1.37
CA VAL A 113 14.37 -10.09 0.22
C VAL A 113 13.99 -8.66 -0.17
N CYS A 114 13.69 -7.81 0.82
CA CYS A 114 13.33 -6.42 0.59
C CYS A 114 14.49 -5.64 -0.07
N VAL A 115 15.71 -5.79 0.45
CA VAL A 115 16.91 -5.16 -0.12
C VAL A 115 17.17 -5.65 -1.54
N LEU A 116 17.05 -6.95 -1.79
CA LEU A 116 17.21 -7.53 -3.13
C LEU A 116 16.17 -6.99 -4.12
N GLN A 117 14.92 -6.87 -3.71
CA GLN A 117 13.87 -6.28 -4.55
C GLN A 117 14.19 -4.83 -4.92
N PHE A 118 14.64 -4.02 -3.95
CA PHE A 118 15.03 -2.63 -4.21
C PHE A 118 16.24 -2.53 -5.11
N LEU A 119 17.28 -3.31 -4.86
CA LEU A 119 18.46 -3.34 -5.72
C LEU A 119 18.09 -3.70 -7.16
N THR A 120 17.27 -4.73 -7.34
CA THR A 120 16.79 -5.15 -8.67
C THR A 120 16.01 -4.03 -9.34
N SER A 121 15.10 -3.38 -8.61
CA SER A 121 14.31 -2.25 -9.13
C SER A 121 15.21 -1.09 -9.55
N LEU A 122 16.17 -0.69 -8.69
CA LEU A 122 17.13 0.36 -9.00
C LEU A 122 18.00 0.03 -10.22
N MET A 123 18.44 -1.22 -10.36
CA MET A 123 19.22 -1.66 -11.53
C MET A 123 18.41 -1.55 -12.82
N ILE A 124 17.12 -1.88 -12.77
CA ILE A 124 16.22 -1.74 -13.92
C ILE A 124 16.00 -0.26 -14.26
N ASP A 125 15.73 0.57 -13.25
CA ASP A 125 15.38 1.98 -13.44
C ASP A 125 16.59 2.86 -13.73
N ARG A 126 17.83 2.40 -13.44
CA ARG A 126 19.08 3.11 -13.77
C ARG A 126 19.19 3.47 -15.25
N ARG A 127 18.51 2.72 -16.14
CA ARG A 127 18.44 3.04 -17.57
C ARG A 127 17.76 4.39 -17.87
N TYR A 128 16.90 4.85 -16.96
CA TYR A 128 16.13 6.09 -17.10
C TYR A 128 16.74 7.24 -16.30
N GLU A 129 17.38 6.94 -15.17
CA GLU A 129 17.97 7.93 -14.26
C GLU A 129 19.31 7.44 -13.71
N LYS A 130 20.39 8.10 -14.13
CA LYS A 130 21.77 7.64 -13.85
C LYS A 130 22.18 7.72 -12.38
N ASN A 131 21.59 8.64 -11.61
CA ASN A 131 21.97 8.90 -10.21
C ASN A 131 21.14 8.13 -9.18
N LEU A 132 20.31 7.17 -9.60
CA LEU A 132 19.40 6.45 -8.70
C LEU A 132 20.12 5.68 -7.59
N LEU A 133 21.32 5.15 -7.86
CA LEU A 133 22.09 4.38 -6.86
C LEU A 133 22.52 5.22 -5.65
N SER A 134 22.67 6.54 -5.79
CA SER A 134 22.98 7.43 -4.66
C SER A 134 21.83 7.49 -3.64
N SER A 135 20.60 7.18 -4.09
CA SER A 135 19.41 7.14 -3.24
C SER A 135 19.26 5.84 -2.44
N LEU A 136 20.14 4.84 -2.65
CA LEU A 136 20.08 3.54 -1.99
C LEU A 136 20.07 3.66 -0.46
N TYR A 137 20.88 4.57 0.10
CA TYR A 137 20.92 4.83 1.54
C TYR A 137 19.55 5.22 2.11
N TRP A 138 18.81 6.09 1.42
CA TRP A 138 17.47 6.51 1.83
C TRP A 138 16.42 5.43 1.61
N MET A 139 16.63 4.56 0.62
CA MET A 139 15.72 3.48 0.30
C MET A 139 15.70 2.36 1.34
N ILE A 140 16.72 2.23 2.17
CA ILE A 140 16.73 1.27 3.28
C ILE A 140 15.60 1.56 4.28
N TRP A 141 15.32 2.83 4.55
CA TRP A 141 14.26 3.27 5.47
C TRP A 141 12.88 3.38 4.81
N TYR A 142 12.87 3.57 3.49
CA TYR A 142 11.65 3.80 2.72
C TYR A 142 10.60 2.70 2.90
N PRO A 143 10.91 1.40 2.89
CA PRO A 143 9.90 0.35 3.07
C PRO A 143 9.15 0.47 4.37
N VAL A 144 9.85 0.72 5.48
CA VAL A 144 9.25 0.81 6.81
C VAL A 144 8.28 1.99 6.86
N VAL A 145 8.72 3.17 6.42
CA VAL A 145 7.89 4.39 6.40
C VAL A 145 6.70 4.21 5.46
N TYR A 146 6.94 3.64 4.28
CA TYR A 146 5.91 3.45 3.28
C TYR A 146 4.87 2.39 3.70
N TRP A 147 5.31 1.29 4.30
CA TRP A 147 4.40 0.27 4.81
C TRP A 147 3.56 0.78 5.98
N MET A 148 4.16 1.54 6.89
CA MET A 148 3.40 2.19 7.96
C MET A 148 2.35 3.15 7.40
N LEU A 149 2.73 3.97 6.41
CA LEU A 149 1.79 4.86 5.75
C LEU A 149 0.65 4.09 5.06
N SER A 150 0.96 3.01 4.37
CA SER A 150 -0.03 2.15 3.70
C SER A 150 -0.95 1.46 4.71
N LEU A 151 -0.40 0.97 5.82
CA LEU A 151 -1.15 0.40 6.93
C LEU A 151 -2.18 1.40 7.47
N PHE A 152 -1.72 2.57 7.91
CA PHE A 152 -2.60 3.57 8.49
C PHE A 152 -3.65 4.09 7.50
N THR A 153 -3.27 4.29 6.24
CA THR A 153 -4.24 4.69 5.22
C THR A 153 -5.29 3.61 4.95
N THR A 154 -4.93 2.33 5.01
CA THR A 154 -5.87 1.21 4.89
C THR A 154 -6.82 1.15 6.08
N LEU A 155 -6.30 1.25 7.30
CA LEU A 155 -7.10 1.24 8.52
C LEU A 155 -8.14 2.37 8.58
N VAL A 156 -7.78 3.54 8.05
CA VAL A 156 -8.71 4.70 7.99
C VAL A 156 -9.66 4.59 6.81
N SER A 157 -9.17 4.18 5.64
CA SER A 157 -9.96 4.22 4.40
C SER A 157 -11.02 3.13 4.34
N PHE A 158 -10.69 1.91 4.74
CA PHE A 158 -11.57 0.76 4.57
C PHE A 158 -12.87 0.90 5.38
N PRO A 159 -12.84 1.18 6.70
CA PRO A 159 -14.06 1.45 7.47
C PRO A 159 -14.83 2.66 6.95
N LYS A 160 -14.11 3.73 6.56
CA LYS A 160 -14.75 4.93 6.02
C LYS A 160 -15.54 4.64 4.76
N VAL A 161 -15.00 3.82 3.84
CA VAL A 161 -15.71 3.45 2.60
C VAL A 161 -16.90 2.54 2.90
N MET A 162 -16.80 1.67 3.90
CA MET A 162 -17.93 0.82 4.31
C MET A 162 -19.07 1.61 4.94
N LEU A 163 -18.75 2.62 5.76
CA LEU A 163 -19.73 3.39 6.52
C LEU A 163 -20.30 4.59 5.75
N THR A 164 -19.59 5.06 4.72
CA THR A 164 -20.01 6.28 4.00
C THR A 164 -20.74 5.94 2.72
N ARG A 165 -21.88 6.60 2.47
CA ARG A 165 -22.60 6.48 1.19
C ARG A 165 -21.70 6.93 0.04
N ARG A 166 -21.67 6.15 -1.04
CA ARG A 166 -20.90 6.43 -2.25
C ARG A 166 -21.30 7.78 -2.83
N LYS A 167 -20.36 8.73 -2.84
CA LYS A 167 -20.49 10.00 -3.56
C LYS A 167 -19.80 9.88 -4.92
N ARG A 168 -20.23 10.66 -5.92
CA ARG A 168 -19.50 10.76 -7.18
C ARG A 168 -18.08 11.26 -6.89
N ALA A 169 -17.08 10.54 -7.41
CA ALA A 169 -15.70 10.95 -7.29
C ALA A 169 -15.51 12.32 -7.97
N ARG A 170 -15.05 13.32 -7.20
CA ARG A 170 -14.66 14.62 -7.71
C ARG A 170 -13.14 14.70 -7.69
N TRP A 171 -12.56 14.98 -8.83
CA TRP A 171 -11.12 15.16 -8.92
C TRP A 171 -10.73 16.49 -8.24
N VAL A 172 -9.87 16.40 -7.25
CA VAL A 172 -9.21 17.56 -6.64
C VAL A 172 -7.72 17.36 -6.88
N SER A 173 -7.11 18.24 -7.66
CA SER A 173 -5.67 18.19 -7.89
C SER A 173 -4.93 18.36 -6.56
N PRO A 174 -3.97 17.49 -6.22
CA PRO A 174 -3.10 17.75 -5.07
C PRO A 174 -2.28 19.02 -5.34
N ASP A 175 -1.98 19.75 -4.27
CA ASP A 175 -1.01 20.85 -4.34
C ASP A 175 0.35 20.26 -4.75
N ARG A 176 0.86 20.72 -5.90
CA ARG A 176 2.07 20.20 -6.54
C ARG A 176 3.21 21.23 -6.53
N GLY A 177 3.13 22.24 -5.68
CA GLY A 177 4.18 23.27 -5.61
C GLY A 177 4.25 24.24 -6.80
N ILE A 178 3.37 24.09 -7.80
CA ILE A 178 3.38 24.90 -9.04
C ILE A 178 3.22 26.41 -8.77
N GLY A 179 2.76 26.80 -7.57
CA GLY A 179 2.64 28.20 -7.15
C GLY A 179 3.86 28.76 -6.40
N ARG A 180 4.94 28.00 -6.26
CA ARG A 180 6.14 28.37 -5.49
C ARG A 180 7.41 28.43 -6.35
N LEU A 181 7.29 28.68 -7.63
CA LEU A 181 8.45 29.02 -8.42
C LEU A 181 8.96 30.37 -7.90
N PRO A 182 10.21 30.50 -7.43
CA PRO A 182 10.78 31.79 -7.10
C PRO A 182 10.79 32.64 -8.37
N SER A 183 10.24 33.83 -8.26
CA SER A 183 10.32 34.91 -9.27
C SER A 183 11.75 35.33 -9.46
#